data_b9afa5d26e77fb9e9b26d9f95f734fc6
#
_entry.id   b9afa5d26e77fb9e9b26d9f95f734fc6
#
_cell.length_a   1.000
_cell.length_b   1.000
_cell.length_c   1.000
_cell.angle_alpha   90.00
_cell.angle_beta   90.00
_cell.angle_gamma   90.00
#
_symmetry.space_group_name_H-M   'P 1'
#
loop_
_entity.id
_entity.type
_entity.pdbx_description
1 polymer ?
#
loop_
_entity_poly.entity_id
_entity_poly.type
_entity_poly.pdbx_seq_one_letter_code
_entity_poly.pdbx_strand_id
1 'polypeptide(L)'
;MSRLSIITENRAQMTIEGLYKDLERRITASPPGLCPVDLASSFLKMCHAQSCGKCVPCRVGLGQLEKLLDSVLDHHADMDTIQVIEKTAQSIFYSADCAIGYEAARMVLKAVRGFRSDFESHIQTGRCSMSLDQPVPCVAQCPAGVDIPGYVALVKEGRYADAVRLIRKDNPLPAVCGLICEHPCETRCRRTMMDDPINIRGLKRFAVEHAGEVPVPKPAASTGKRVAVIGGGPGGLSAAYYLALMGHHVVIYEQRKQLGGMLRYGIPNYRLPRDILDREIRQILSLGIEVHTETCVGENPSIAKIREEFDAVYLAIGAHIDRKIGIEGEEAEGVVSAVEMLRGIGDGEMPDYTGRKVAVIGGGNVAMDVARSAVRLGADRVQIVYRRRKTDMTAIPEEVEGAMEEGCELLELHAPLRIEQDAKGKVCALWVQPQVIGQISRGRPAPYSAATEPLRLPCD
;
A
#
# COMPACT_ATOMS: atom_id res chain seq x y z
N MET A 1 28.10 8.35 -51.64
CA MET A 1 26.68 7.98 -51.46
C MET A 1 26.48 7.47 -50.08
N SER A 2 25.88 8.26 -49.22
CA SER A 2 25.51 7.90 -47.86
C SER A 2 24.41 6.87 -47.93
N ARG A 3 24.64 5.63 -47.49
CA ARG A 3 23.58 4.67 -47.26
C ARG A 3 22.89 5.09 -46.00
N LEU A 4 21.69 5.64 -46.11
CA LEU A 4 20.75 5.82 -44.99
C LEU A 4 20.51 4.41 -44.38
N SER A 5 21.08 4.14 -43.22
CA SER A 5 20.68 2.97 -42.43
C SER A 5 19.30 3.25 -41.84
N ILE A 6 18.28 2.66 -42.44
CA ILE A 6 16.96 2.62 -41.82
C ILE A 6 17.09 1.64 -40.66
N ILE A 7 17.06 2.16 -39.45
CA ILE A 7 16.93 1.34 -38.22
C ILE A 7 15.47 0.86 -38.24
N THR A 8 15.23 -0.29 -38.84
CA THR A 8 13.97 -1.01 -38.64
C THR A 8 14.02 -1.63 -37.25
N GLU A 9 13.10 -1.22 -36.37
CA GLU A 9 12.92 -1.92 -35.11
C GLU A 9 12.78 -3.41 -35.36
N ASN A 10 13.55 -4.21 -34.60
CA ASN A 10 13.54 -5.66 -34.79
C ASN A 10 12.21 -6.22 -34.24
N ARG A 11 11.27 -6.54 -35.15
CA ARG A 11 9.92 -7.03 -34.82
C ARG A 11 9.96 -8.21 -33.84
N ALA A 12 10.94 -9.10 -33.96
CA ALA A 12 11.09 -10.22 -33.05
C ALA A 12 11.45 -9.75 -31.62
N GLN A 13 12.25 -8.71 -31.48
CA GLN A 13 12.61 -8.12 -30.20
C GLN A 13 11.38 -7.47 -29.53
N MET A 14 10.61 -6.69 -30.26
CA MET A 14 9.39 -6.07 -29.74
C MET A 14 8.36 -7.12 -29.29
N THR A 15 8.21 -8.20 -30.07
CA THR A 15 7.34 -9.32 -29.71
C THR A 15 7.77 -9.95 -28.38
N ILE A 16 9.06 -10.23 -28.22
CA ILE A 16 9.58 -10.81 -26.98
C ILE A 16 9.40 -9.88 -25.77
N GLU A 17 9.61 -8.60 -25.93
CA GLU A 17 9.36 -7.62 -24.85
C GLU A 17 7.88 -7.61 -24.44
N GLY A 18 6.97 -7.73 -25.40
CA GLY A 18 5.54 -7.92 -25.12
C GLY A 18 5.26 -9.19 -24.32
N LEU A 19 5.84 -10.33 -24.75
CA LEU A 19 5.67 -11.62 -24.06
C LEU A 19 6.25 -11.62 -22.64
N TYR A 20 7.37 -10.93 -22.40
CA TYR A 20 7.89 -10.76 -21.04
C TYR A 20 6.97 -9.93 -20.15
N LYS A 21 6.35 -8.88 -20.67
CA LYS A 21 5.34 -8.10 -19.93
C LYS A 21 4.11 -8.95 -19.58
N ASP A 22 3.65 -9.78 -20.51
CA ASP A 22 2.53 -10.69 -20.26
C ASP A 22 2.89 -11.76 -19.24
N LEU A 23 4.11 -12.30 -19.28
CA LEU A 23 4.64 -13.21 -18.28
C LEU A 23 4.72 -12.54 -16.89
N GLU A 24 5.21 -11.31 -16.81
CA GLU A 24 5.29 -10.55 -15.56
C GLU A 24 3.90 -10.32 -14.97
N ARG A 25 2.91 -9.97 -15.79
CA ARG A 25 1.49 -9.87 -15.36
C ARG A 25 0.99 -11.19 -14.81
N ARG A 26 1.26 -12.30 -15.50
CA ARG A 26 0.87 -13.64 -15.06
C ARG A 26 1.51 -14.00 -13.71
N ILE A 27 2.81 -13.76 -13.54
CA ILE A 27 3.52 -14.00 -12.28
C ILE A 27 2.89 -13.15 -11.15
N THR A 28 2.61 -11.88 -11.43
CA THR A 28 2.01 -10.96 -10.45
C THR A 28 0.61 -11.41 -10.01
N ALA A 29 -0.18 -11.96 -10.93
CA ALA A 29 -1.56 -12.40 -10.68
C ALA A 29 -1.67 -13.84 -10.15
N SER A 30 -0.61 -14.63 -10.27
CA SER A 30 -0.62 -16.03 -9.83
C SER A 30 -0.45 -16.15 -8.31
N PRO A 31 -0.91 -17.24 -7.67
CA PRO A 31 -0.60 -17.49 -6.27
C PRO A 31 0.89 -17.58 -6.07
N PRO A 32 1.38 -17.27 -4.87
CA PRO A 32 2.72 -17.67 -4.46
C PRO A 32 2.90 -19.17 -4.68
N GLY A 33 4.11 -19.58 -5.08
CA GLY A 33 4.34 -20.98 -5.41
C GLY A 33 4.04 -21.36 -6.85
N LEU A 34 4.30 -20.44 -7.80
CA LEU A 34 4.31 -20.79 -9.23
C LEU A 34 5.29 -21.92 -9.48
N CYS A 35 4.80 -22.96 -10.14
CA CYS A 35 5.63 -24.06 -10.62
C CYS A 35 6.62 -23.55 -11.69
N PRO A 36 7.96 -23.64 -11.48
CA PRO A 36 8.93 -23.19 -12.46
C PRO A 36 8.86 -23.95 -13.78
N VAL A 37 8.47 -25.22 -13.73
CA VAL A 37 8.32 -26.08 -14.92
C VAL A 37 7.14 -25.59 -15.78
N ASP A 38 5.97 -25.36 -15.16
CA ASP A 38 4.78 -24.84 -15.85
C ASP A 38 5.01 -23.41 -16.39
N LEU A 39 5.72 -22.57 -15.63
CA LEU A 39 6.06 -21.22 -16.06
C LEU A 39 6.94 -21.23 -17.32
N ALA A 40 7.95 -22.09 -17.32
CA ALA A 40 8.85 -22.26 -18.46
C ALA A 40 8.10 -22.84 -19.69
N SER A 41 7.25 -23.86 -19.50
CA SER A 41 6.41 -24.44 -20.56
C SER A 41 5.44 -23.39 -21.13
N SER A 42 4.80 -22.63 -20.28
CA SER A 42 3.84 -21.59 -20.71
C SER A 42 4.55 -20.50 -21.54
N PHE A 43 5.70 -20.00 -21.11
CA PHE A 43 6.45 -18.99 -21.88
C PHE A 43 6.96 -19.56 -23.20
N LEU A 44 7.44 -20.80 -23.20
CA LEU A 44 7.86 -21.49 -24.40
C LEU A 44 6.72 -21.60 -25.42
N LYS A 45 5.52 -22.01 -24.99
CA LYS A 45 4.30 -22.08 -25.83
C LYS A 45 3.91 -20.73 -26.40
N MET A 46 3.99 -19.66 -25.60
CA MET A 46 3.74 -18.28 -26.07
C MET A 46 4.73 -17.88 -27.18
N CYS A 47 6.03 -18.16 -27.00
CA CYS A 47 7.04 -17.90 -28.00
C CYS A 47 6.85 -18.75 -29.26
N HIS A 48 6.51 -20.03 -29.12
CA HIS A 48 6.28 -20.94 -30.26
C HIS A 48 5.10 -20.46 -31.11
N ALA A 49 4.00 -20.04 -30.48
CA ALA A 49 2.84 -19.48 -31.17
C ALA A 49 3.15 -18.19 -31.96
N GLN A 50 4.16 -17.43 -31.54
CA GLN A 50 4.63 -16.23 -32.26
C GLN A 50 5.78 -16.51 -33.22
N SER A 51 6.24 -17.76 -33.35
CA SER A 51 7.34 -18.10 -34.25
C SER A 51 6.94 -18.00 -35.72
N CYS A 52 7.83 -17.51 -36.57
CA CYS A 52 7.60 -17.46 -38.01
C CYS A 52 7.81 -18.81 -38.72
N GLY A 53 8.33 -19.85 -38.02
CA GLY A 53 8.60 -21.18 -38.54
C GLY A 53 9.74 -21.28 -39.58
N LYS A 54 10.48 -20.17 -39.84
CA LYS A 54 11.51 -20.12 -40.88
C LYS A 54 12.72 -21.00 -40.56
N CYS A 55 13.27 -20.86 -39.36
CA CYS A 55 14.47 -21.62 -38.97
C CYS A 55 14.08 -22.96 -38.30
N VAL A 56 14.95 -23.95 -38.43
CA VAL A 56 14.76 -25.32 -37.89
C VAL A 56 14.62 -25.30 -36.35
N PRO A 57 15.44 -24.52 -35.60
CA PRO A 57 15.33 -24.44 -34.15
C PRO A 57 13.93 -24.05 -33.67
N CYS A 58 13.23 -23.10 -34.32
CA CYS A 58 11.87 -22.75 -33.98
C CYS A 58 10.87 -23.80 -34.48
N ARG A 59 10.95 -24.15 -35.77
CA ARG A 59 9.95 -25.00 -36.43
C ARG A 59 9.89 -26.42 -35.84
N VAL A 60 11.00 -26.98 -35.43
CA VAL A 60 11.10 -28.36 -34.91
C VAL A 60 11.50 -28.33 -33.43
N GLY A 61 12.51 -27.56 -33.07
CA GLY A 61 13.12 -27.59 -31.73
C GLY A 61 12.16 -27.10 -30.62
N LEU A 62 11.43 -26.01 -30.84
CA LEU A 62 10.49 -25.53 -29.80
C LEU A 62 9.39 -26.55 -29.53
N GLY A 63 8.81 -27.17 -30.58
CA GLY A 63 7.78 -28.21 -30.41
C GLY A 63 8.30 -29.49 -29.74
N GLN A 64 9.57 -29.83 -29.94
CA GLN A 64 10.22 -30.93 -29.21
C GLN A 64 10.41 -30.57 -27.73
N LEU A 65 10.86 -29.36 -27.46
CA LEU A 65 11.07 -28.87 -26.10
C LEU A 65 9.75 -28.76 -25.32
N GLU A 66 8.66 -28.38 -25.98
CA GLU A 66 7.31 -28.40 -25.40
C GLU A 66 6.91 -29.80 -24.94
N LYS A 67 7.06 -30.80 -25.83
CA LYS A 67 6.72 -32.19 -25.51
C LYS A 67 7.53 -32.73 -24.33
N LEU A 68 8.81 -32.34 -24.22
CA LEU A 68 9.65 -32.75 -23.11
C LEU A 68 9.20 -32.09 -21.79
N LEU A 69 8.85 -30.79 -21.80
CA LEU A 69 8.33 -30.12 -20.61
C LEU A 69 6.95 -30.66 -20.22
N ASP A 70 6.07 -30.89 -21.18
CA ASP A 70 4.76 -31.49 -20.93
C ASP A 70 4.91 -32.90 -20.34
N SER A 71 5.88 -33.72 -20.80
CA SER A 71 6.14 -35.04 -20.20
C SER A 71 6.57 -34.96 -18.74
N VAL A 72 7.28 -33.91 -18.33
CA VAL A 72 7.62 -33.64 -16.91
C VAL A 72 6.39 -33.29 -16.12
N LEU A 73 5.51 -32.43 -16.67
CA LEU A 73 4.29 -31.99 -16.02
C LEU A 73 3.26 -33.12 -15.90
N ASP A 74 3.18 -34.00 -16.91
CA ASP A 74 2.24 -35.12 -16.99
C ASP A 74 2.77 -36.41 -16.31
N HIS A 75 3.94 -36.33 -15.65
CA HIS A 75 4.58 -37.48 -14.94
C HIS A 75 4.95 -38.67 -15.84
N HIS A 76 5.28 -38.41 -17.10
CA HIS A 76 5.76 -39.40 -18.06
C HIS A 76 7.26 -39.34 -18.33
N ALA A 77 7.96 -38.41 -17.71
CA ALA A 77 9.39 -38.21 -17.86
C ALA A 77 10.20 -39.06 -16.88
N ASP A 78 11.44 -39.32 -17.24
CA ASP A 78 12.46 -39.91 -16.38
C ASP A 78 13.57 -38.90 -16.05
N MET A 79 14.51 -39.27 -15.18
CA MET A 79 15.59 -38.40 -14.75
C MET A 79 16.50 -37.95 -15.88
N ASP A 80 16.65 -38.78 -16.94
CA ASP A 80 17.47 -38.46 -18.10
C ASP A 80 16.82 -37.39 -18.98
N THR A 81 15.49 -37.29 -18.93
CA THR A 81 14.69 -36.26 -19.63
C THR A 81 15.16 -34.84 -19.30
N ILE A 82 15.59 -34.57 -18.05
CA ILE A 82 16.13 -33.26 -17.65
C ILE A 82 17.37 -32.89 -18.48
N GLN A 83 18.27 -33.87 -18.70
CA GLN A 83 19.46 -33.62 -19.52
C GLN A 83 19.10 -33.40 -20.99
N VAL A 84 18.10 -34.11 -21.50
CA VAL A 84 17.60 -33.95 -22.88
C VAL A 84 16.97 -32.55 -23.04
N ILE A 85 16.17 -32.07 -22.07
CA ILE A 85 15.61 -30.71 -22.06
C ILE A 85 16.76 -29.68 -22.11
N GLU A 86 17.77 -29.83 -21.24
CA GLU A 86 18.87 -28.87 -21.17
C GLU A 86 19.68 -28.83 -22.48
N LYS A 87 20.03 -29.99 -23.03
CA LYS A 87 20.77 -30.07 -24.30
C LYS A 87 19.96 -29.52 -25.47
N THR A 88 18.66 -29.83 -25.54
CA THR A 88 17.75 -29.35 -26.60
C THR A 88 17.62 -27.82 -26.51
N ALA A 89 17.36 -27.31 -25.34
CA ALA A 89 17.26 -25.85 -25.11
C ALA A 89 18.60 -25.16 -25.47
N GLN A 90 19.73 -25.73 -25.08
CA GLN A 90 21.05 -25.18 -25.40
C GLN A 90 21.30 -25.16 -26.90
N SER A 91 20.92 -26.23 -27.60
CA SER A 91 21.04 -26.28 -29.07
C SER A 91 20.21 -25.19 -29.75
N ILE A 92 18.94 -25.02 -29.32
CA ILE A 92 18.05 -23.97 -29.83
C ILE A 92 18.63 -22.59 -29.54
N PHE A 93 19.12 -22.36 -28.33
CA PHE A 93 19.68 -21.08 -27.90
C PHE A 93 20.82 -20.60 -28.81
N TYR A 94 21.70 -21.51 -29.21
CA TYR A 94 22.85 -21.18 -30.06
C TYR A 94 22.58 -21.20 -31.57
N SER A 95 21.46 -21.79 -32.01
CA SER A 95 21.17 -21.96 -33.43
C SER A 95 19.95 -21.21 -33.94
N ALA A 96 19.18 -20.57 -33.06
CA ALA A 96 18.01 -19.79 -33.48
C ALA A 96 18.43 -18.44 -34.11
N ASP A 97 17.76 -18.10 -35.23
CA ASP A 97 18.08 -16.89 -35.98
C ASP A 97 17.58 -15.57 -35.34
N CYS A 98 16.67 -15.62 -34.39
CA CYS A 98 16.07 -14.43 -33.83
C CYS A 98 15.66 -14.58 -32.35
N ALA A 99 15.29 -13.44 -31.75
CA ALA A 99 14.95 -13.32 -30.33
C ALA A 99 13.88 -14.33 -29.87
N ILE A 100 12.87 -14.65 -30.68
CA ILE A 100 11.80 -15.57 -30.30
C ILE A 100 12.37 -16.95 -29.94
N GLY A 101 13.24 -17.50 -30.78
CA GLY A 101 13.81 -18.84 -30.55
C GLY A 101 14.79 -18.88 -29.39
N TYR A 102 15.79 -17.98 -29.36
CA TYR A 102 16.80 -18.04 -28.30
C TYR A 102 16.27 -17.59 -26.94
N GLU A 103 15.29 -16.67 -26.86
CA GLU A 103 14.68 -16.28 -25.57
C GLU A 103 13.78 -17.38 -25.00
N ALA A 104 13.01 -18.07 -25.85
CA ALA A 104 12.26 -19.24 -25.45
C ALA A 104 13.17 -20.30 -24.82
N ALA A 105 14.26 -20.64 -25.51
CA ALA A 105 15.24 -21.59 -25.02
C ALA A 105 15.97 -21.10 -23.76
N ARG A 106 16.32 -19.81 -23.70
CA ARG A 106 16.98 -19.20 -22.53
C ARG A 106 16.09 -19.28 -21.27
N MET A 107 14.79 -19.09 -21.40
CA MET A 107 13.86 -19.24 -20.28
C MET A 107 13.88 -20.66 -19.74
N VAL A 108 13.79 -21.66 -20.62
CA VAL A 108 13.86 -23.07 -20.23
C VAL A 108 15.19 -23.42 -19.56
N LEU A 109 16.32 -22.94 -20.11
CA LEU A 109 17.64 -23.13 -19.49
C LEU A 109 17.73 -22.53 -18.10
N LYS A 110 17.19 -21.32 -17.90
CA LYS A 110 17.14 -20.68 -16.59
C LYS A 110 16.29 -21.49 -15.61
N ALA A 111 15.13 -21.99 -16.05
CA ALA A 111 14.27 -22.81 -15.22
C ALA A 111 14.95 -24.13 -14.80
N VAL A 112 15.49 -24.88 -15.75
CA VAL A 112 16.15 -26.17 -15.46
C VAL A 112 17.39 -26.00 -14.56
N ARG A 113 18.19 -24.96 -14.78
CA ARG A 113 19.42 -24.73 -13.99
C ARG A 113 19.14 -24.12 -12.63
N GLY A 114 18.18 -23.20 -12.55
CA GLY A 114 17.85 -22.49 -11.31
C GLY A 114 16.91 -23.25 -10.38
N PHE A 115 16.11 -24.17 -10.93
CA PHE A 115 15.05 -24.88 -10.19
C PHE A 115 15.08 -26.39 -10.47
N ARG A 116 16.28 -26.95 -10.57
CA ARG A 116 16.48 -28.36 -10.92
C ARG A 116 15.72 -29.32 -9.98
N SER A 117 15.71 -29.02 -8.70
CA SER A 117 14.97 -29.78 -7.68
C SER A 117 13.48 -29.87 -7.95
N ASP A 118 12.89 -28.81 -8.55
CA ASP A 118 11.46 -28.81 -8.90
C ASP A 118 11.17 -29.76 -10.05
N PHE A 119 12.05 -29.82 -11.08
CA PHE A 119 11.95 -30.80 -12.16
C PHE A 119 12.08 -32.23 -11.62
N GLU A 120 13.07 -32.48 -10.76
CA GLU A 120 13.29 -33.78 -10.11
C GLU A 120 12.07 -34.20 -9.25
N SER A 121 11.48 -33.26 -8.51
CA SER A 121 10.29 -33.50 -7.70
C SER A 121 9.09 -33.89 -8.55
N HIS A 122 8.85 -33.19 -9.67
CA HIS A 122 7.79 -33.55 -10.61
C HIS A 122 7.94 -34.98 -11.15
N ILE A 123 9.17 -35.37 -11.51
CA ILE A 123 9.44 -36.71 -12.04
C ILE A 123 9.30 -37.79 -10.96
N GLN A 124 9.81 -37.56 -9.75
CA GLN A 124 9.85 -38.54 -8.67
C GLN A 124 8.53 -38.68 -7.91
N THR A 125 7.84 -37.57 -7.65
CA THR A 125 6.69 -37.56 -6.74
C THR A 125 5.36 -37.20 -7.42
N GLY A 126 5.42 -36.76 -8.66
CA GLY A 126 4.24 -36.26 -9.37
C GLY A 126 3.69 -34.93 -8.82
N ARG A 127 4.48 -34.18 -8.03
CA ARG A 127 4.04 -32.95 -7.39
C ARG A 127 5.10 -31.88 -7.46
N CYS A 128 4.67 -30.64 -7.53
CA CYS A 128 5.54 -29.48 -7.38
C CYS A 128 6.07 -29.39 -5.94
N SER A 129 7.36 -29.14 -5.77
CA SER A 129 7.98 -28.91 -4.45
C SER A 129 7.62 -27.55 -3.84
N MET A 130 7.05 -26.65 -4.64
CA MET A 130 6.68 -25.32 -4.17
C MET A 130 5.61 -25.40 -3.09
N SER A 131 5.93 -24.87 -1.92
CA SER A 131 5.01 -24.75 -0.81
C SER A 131 3.82 -23.85 -1.17
N LEU A 132 2.60 -24.36 -0.98
CA LEU A 132 1.36 -23.59 -1.08
C LEU A 132 1.10 -22.74 0.18
N ASP A 133 2.02 -22.76 1.15
CA ASP A 133 1.86 -22.06 2.45
C ASP A 133 2.09 -20.54 2.34
N GLN A 134 2.49 -20.03 1.19
CA GLN A 134 2.63 -18.59 1.00
C GLN A 134 1.26 -17.92 0.83
N PRO A 135 1.05 -16.77 1.47
CA PRO A 135 -0.22 -16.07 1.39
C PRO A 135 -0.50 -15.56 -0.04
N VAL A 136 -1.76 -15.56 -0.43
CA VAL A 136 -2.18 -14.96 -1.71
C VAL A 136 -1.84 -13.45 -1.76
N PRO A 137 -1.65 -12.85 -2.96
CA PRO A 137 -1.16 -11.49 -3.09
C PRO A 137 -1.89 -10.44 -2.25
N CYS A 138 -3.21 -10.52 -2.14
CA CYS A 138 -3.99 -9.58 -1.33
C CYS A 138 -3.69 -9.71 0.18
N VAL A 139 -3.46 -10.92 0.70
CA VAL A 139 -3.05 -11.14 2.09
C VAL A 139 -1.60 -10.70 2.31
N ALA A 140 -0.71 -11.03 1.37
CA ALA A 140 0.70 -10.62 1.44
C ALA A 140 0.89 -9.09 1.41
N GLN A 141 0.01 -8.35 0.72
CA GLN A 141 0.03 -6.88 0.68
C GLN A 141 -0.67 -6.24 1.89
N CYS A 142 -1.46 -7.00 2.64
CA CYS A 142 -2.11 -6.48 3.84
C CYS A 142 -1.09 -6.36 4.98
N PRO A 143 -0.80 -5.15 5.51
CA PRO A 143 0.16 -5.00 6.62
C PRO A 143 -0.23 -5.78 7.89
N ALA A 144 -1.53 -6.04 8.09
CA ALA A 144 -2.06 -6.83 9.21
C ALA A 144 -2.21 -8.33 8.88
N GLY A 145 -1.92 -8.76 7.65
CA GLY A 145 -2.03 -10.17 7.25
C GLY A 145 -3.44 -10.75 7.30
N VAL A 146 -4.49 -9.90 7.22
CA VAL A 146 -5.90 -10.35 7.33
C VAL A 146 -6.24 -11.38 6.26
N ASP A 147 -6.92 -12.45 6.63
CA ASP A 147 -7.44 -13.45 5.69
C ASP A 147 -8.55 -12.85 4.81
N ILE A 148 -8.12 -12.19 3.73
CA ILE A 148 -8.99 -11.50 2.79
C ILE A 148 -9.90 -12.49 2.03
N PRO A 149 -9.38 -13.57 1.42
CA PRO A 149 -10.23 -14.54 0.75
C PRO A 149 -11.32 -15.12 1.67
N GLY A 150 -10.95 -15.42 2.92
CA GLY A 150 -11.86 -15.97 3.91
C GLY A 150 -13.04 -15.05 4.20
N TYR A 151 -12.77 -13.77 4.56
CA TYR A 151 -13.89 -12.88 4.87
C TYR A 151 -14.70 -12.48 3.61
N VAL A 152 -14.09 -12.39 2.43
CA VAL A 152 -14.82 -12.14 1.17
C VAL A 152 -15.78 -13.28 0.87
N ALA A 153 -15.36 -14.54 1.07
CA ALA A 153 -16.23 -15.70 0.94
C ALA A 153 -17.41 -15.66 1.92
N LEU A 154 -17.15 -15.30 3.20
CA LEU A 154 -18.19 -15.16 4.22
C LEU A 154 -19.19 -14.04 3.89
N VAL A 155 -18.70 -12.91 3.34
CA VAL A 155 -19.57 -11.83 2.87
C VAL A 155 -20.48 -12.32 1.73
N LYS A 156 -19.94 -13.08 0.77
CA LYS A 156 -20.72 -13.69 -0.33
C LYS A 156 -21.84 -14.59 0.19
N GLU A 157 -21.60 -15.30 1.30
CA GLU A 157 -22.58 -16.18 1.93
C GLU A 157 -23.58 -15.45 2.84
N GLY A 158 -23.46 -14.12 3.01
CA GLY A 158 -24.28 -13.34 3.93
C GLY A 158 -23.90 -13.51 5.40
N ARG A 159 -22.77 -14.13 5.71
CA ARG A 159 -22.28 -14.43 7.07
C ARG A 159 -21.41 -13.28 7.60
N TYR A 160 -21.98 -12.08 7.68
CA TYR A 160 -21.25 -10.85 8.00
C TYR A 160 -20.63 -10.86 9.40
N ALA A 161 -21.32 -11.42 10.39
CA ALA A 161 -20.79 -11.54 11.76
C ALA A 161 -19.53 -12.43 11.79
N ASP A 162 -19.51 -13.52 11.03
CA ASP A 162 -18.35 -14.41 10.93
C ASP A 162 -17.20 -13.73 10.16
N ALA A 163 -17.51 -12.97 9.13
CA ALA A 163 -16.51 -12.15 8.43
C ALA A 163 -15.83 -11.16 9.37
N VAL A 164 -16.58 -10.45 10.23
CA VAL A 164 -16.04 -9.53 11.21
C VAL A 164 -15.20 -10.26 12.26
N ARG A 165 -15.62 -11.44 12.74
CA ARG A 165 -14.81 -12.27 13.66
C ARG A 165 -13.48 -12.67 13.03
N LEU A 166 -13.52 -13.09 11.76
CA LEU A 166 -12.30 -13.46 11.02
C LEU A 166 -11.36 -12.27 10.86
N ILE A 167 -11.87 -11.09 10.48
CA ILE A 167 -11.07 -9.88 10.36
C ILE A 167 -10.44 -9.49 11.70
N ARG A 168 -11.18 -9.58 12.82
CA ARG A 168 -10.70 -9.20 14.17
C ARG A 168 -9.61 -10.11 14.71
N LYS A 169 -9.41 -11.28 14.12
CA LYS A 169 -8.27 -12.12 14.46
C LYS A 169 -6.93 -11.39 14.27
N ASP A 170 -6.83 -10.60 13.20
CA ASP A 170 -5.60 -9.92 12.80
C ASP A 170 -5.72 -8.37 12.81
N ASN A 171 -6.94 -7.84 12.95
CA ASN A 171 -7.22 -6.41 12.93
C ASN A 171 -8.38 -6.06 13.88
N PRO A 172 -8.11 -5.46 15.05
CA PRO A 172 -9.12 -5.16 16.06
C PRO A 172 -10.01 -3.94 15.73
N LEU A 173 -9.68 -3.20 14.64
CA LEU A 173 -10.37 -1.99 14.20
C LEU A 173 -10.95 -2.16 12.76
N PRO A 174 -11.81 -3.16 12.51
CA PRO A 174 -12.29 -3.45 11.16
C PRO A 174 -13.14 -2.33 10.55
N ALA A 175 -13.96 -1.60 11.35
CA ALA A 175 -14.78 -0.51 10.86
C ALA A 175 -13.92 0.69 10.44
N VAL A 176 -12.95 1.08 11.28
CA VAL A 176 -11.96 2.11 10.96
C VAL A 176 -11.25 1.77 9.66
N CYS A 177 -10.67 0.56 9.54
CA CYS A 177 -9.99 0.13 8.33
C CYS A 177 -10.93 -0.01 7.11
N GLY A 178 -12.21 -0.27 7.31
CA GLY A 178 -13.21 -0.27 6.23
C GLY A 178 -13.42 1.11 5.61
N LEU A 179 -13.20 2.18 6.40
CA LEU A 179 -13.38 3.56 5.97
C LEU A 179 -12.10 4.21 5.42
N ILE A 180 -10.95 4.01 6.08
CA ILE A 180 -9.77 4.83 5.83
C ILE A 180 -8.52 4.06 5.37
N CYS A 181 -8.57 2.73 5.23
CA CYS A 181 -7.43 1.96 4.77
C CYS A 181 -7.05 2.34 3.32
N GLU A 182 -5.76 2.49 3.04
CA GLU A 182 -5.22 2.74 1.69
C GLU A 182 -5.32 1.52 0.77
N HIS A 183 -5.87 0.41 1.24
CA HIS A 183 -6.17 -0.85 0.53
C HIS A 183 -5.09 -1.35 -0.45
N PRO A 184 -3.81 -1.48 -0.04
CA PRO A 184 -2.75 -1.96 -0.93
C PRO A 184 -3.01 -3.38 -1.45
N CYS A 185 -3.88 -4.14 -0.80
CA CYS A 185 -4.33 -5.45 -1.27
C CYS A 185 -5.06 -5.42 -2.62
N GLU A 186 -5.71 -4.31 -2.97
CA GLU A 186 -6.42 -4.14 -4.24
C GLU A 186 -5.46 -3.92 -5.40
N THR A 187 -4.31 -3.26 -5.17
CA THR A 187 -3.30 -2.99 -6.22
C THR A 187 -2.67 -4.26 -6.79
N ARG A 188 -2.71 -5.37 -6.06
CA ARG A 188 -2.21 -6.68 -6.47
C ARG A 188 -3.32 -7.72 -6.57
N CYS A 189 -4.56 -7.28 -6.69
CA CYS A 189 -5.68 -8.19 -6.90
C CYS A 189 -5.54 -8.88 -8.25
N ARG A 190 -5.67 -10.22 -8.27
CA ARG A 190 -5.59 -11.00 -9.50
C ARG A 190 -6.66 -10.64 -10.52
N ARG A 191 -7.80 -10.14 -10.04
CA ARG A 191 -8.91 -9.78 -10.90
C ARG A 191 -8.57 -8.62 -11.84
N THR A 192 -7.63 -7.73 -11.47
CA THR A 192 -7.13 -6.65 -12.34
C THR A 192 -6.58 -7.12 -13.69
N MET A 193 -6.30 -8.43 -13.84
CA MET A 193 -5.91 -8.99 -15.14
C MET A 193 -7.10 -9.21 -16.08
N MET A 194 -8.31 -9.23 -15.57
CA MET A 194 -9.53 -9.46 -16.34
C MET A 194 -10.35 -8.18 -16.48
N ASP A 195 -10.52 -7.47 -15.37
CA ASP A 195 -11.30 -6.24 -15.25
C ASP A 195 -10.76 -5.40 -14.05
N ASP A 196 -11.63 -4.90 -13.19
CA ASP A 196 -11.25 -4.13 -12.01
C ASP A 196 -10.93 -5.03 -10.81
N PRO A 197 -10.11 -4.55 -9.83
CA PRO A 197 -9.88 -5.27 -8.60
C PRO A 197 -11.18 -5.49 -7.82
N ILE A 198 -11.20 -6.54 -6.99
CA ILE A 198 -12.27 -6.71 -6.01
C ILE A 198 -12.21 -5.52 -5.05
N ASN A 199 -13.33 -4.86 -4.79
CA ASN A 199 -13.45 -3.80 -3.78
C ASN A 199 -13.34 -4.39 -2.37
N ILE A 200 -12.12 -4.75 -1.98
CA ILE A 200 -11.81 -5.47 -0.73
C ILE A 200 -12.11 -4.60 0.50
N ARG A 201 -11.75 -3.30 0.42
CA ARG A 201 -12.05 -2.32 1.48
C ARG A 201 -13.56 -2.12 1.63
N GLY A 202 -14.27 -1.96 0.51
CA GLY A 202 -15.72 -1.81 0.50
C GLY A 202 -16.45 -3.03 1.06
N LEU A 203 -16.03 -4.25 0.73
CA LEU A 203 -16.59 -5.48 1.29
C LEU A 203 -16.34 -5.60 2.80
N LYS A 204 -15.17 -5.16 3.30
CA LYS A 204 -14.89 -5.09 4.74
C LYS A 204 -15.85 -4.13 5.44
N ARG A 205 -16.02 -2.92 4.88
CA ARG A 205 -16.96 -1.92 5.37
C ARG A 205 -18.39 -2.48 5.40
N PHE A 206 -18.82 -3.06 4.30
CA PHE A 206 -20.15 -3.67 4.17
C PHE A 206 -20.38 -4.76 5.22
N ALA A 207 -19.39 -5.65 5.44
CA ALA A 207 -19.48 -6.67 6.46
C ALA A 207 -19.73 -6.07 7.86
N VAL A 208 -18.96 -5.04 8.23
CA VAL A 208 -19.10 -4.39 9.55
C VAL A 208 -20.45 -3.67 9.69
N GLU A 209 -20.92 -3.00 8.65
CA GLU A 209 -22.21 -2.28 8.65
C GLU A 209 -23.41 -3.23 8.78
N HIS A 210 -23.30 -4.48 8.31
CA HIS A 210 -24.39 -5.46 8.29
C HIS A 210 -24.24 -6.60 9.30
N ALA A 211 -23.11 -6.67 10.04
CA ALA A 211 -22.86 -7.74 11.00
C ALA A 211 -23.70 -7.67 12.29
N GLY A 212 -24.31 -6.51 12.55
CA GLY A 212 -24.92 -6.24 13.85
C GLY A 212 -23.87 -6.17 14.97
N GLU A 213 -24.26 -6.51 16.17
CA GLU A 213 -23.33 -6.57 17.31
C GLU A 213 -22.52 -7.87 17.29
N VAL A 214 -21.21 -7.74 17.13
CA VAL A 214 -20.28 -8.88 17.16
C VAL A 214 -19.41 -8.75 18.40
N PRO A 215 -19.62 -9.60 19.42
CA PRO A 215 -18.86 -9.54 20.65
C PRO A 215 -17.37 -9.86 20.41
N VAL A 216 -16.51 -9.31 21.26
CA VAL A 216 -15.08 -9.65 21.29
C VAL A 216 -14.87 -11.07 21.81
N PRO A 217 -13.79 -11.76 21.40
CA PRO A 217 -13.48 -13.09 21.94
C PRO A 217 -13.28 -13.05 23.48
N LYS A 218 -13.58 -14.16 24.14
CA LYS A 218 -13.32 -14.30 25.56
C LYS A 218 -11.81 -14.33 25.82
N PRO A 219 -11.29 -13.51 26.76
CA PRO A 219 -9.88 -13.55 27.14
C PRO A 219 -9.45 -14.92 27.68
N ALA A 220 -8.18 -15.24 27.52
CA ALA A 220 -7.55 -16.37 28.20
C ALA A 220 -7.56 -16.19 29.74
N ALA A 221 -7.21 -17.25 30.47
CA ALA A 221 -7.07 -17.17 31.93
C ALA A 221 -6.02 -16.11 32.31
N SER A 222 -6.25 -15.42 33.45
CA SER A 222 -5.33 -14.37 33.89
C SER A 222 -3.91 -14.93 34.08
N THR A 223 -2.94 -14.21 33.53
CA THR A 223 -1.52 -14.50 33.68
C THR A 223 -0.91 -13.92 34.98
N GLY A 224 -1.67 -13.05 35.64
CA GLY A 224 -1.18 -12.25 36.77
C GLY A 224 -0.18 -11.14 36.37
N LYS A 225 0.11 -10.98 35.06
CA LYS A 225 1.03 -9.95 34.54
C LYS A 225 0.33 -8.65 34.24
N ARG A 226 0.99 -7.54 34.55
CA ARG A 226 0.52 -6.17 34.31
C ARG A 226 1.34 -5.52 33.18
N VAL A 227 0.67 -4.96 32.20
CA VAL A 227 1.32 -4.28 31.07
C VAL A 227 0.81 -2.85 30.96
N ALA A 228 1.73 -1.87 30.96
CA ALA A 228 1.41 -0.48 30.67
C ALA A 228 1.54 -0.22 29.16
N VAL A 229 0.54 0.42 28.56
CA VAL A 229 0.54 0.89 27.18
C VAL A 229 0.55 2.41 27.20
N ILE A 230 1.60 3.02 26.67
CA ILE A 230 1.75 4.48 26.65
C ILE A 230 1.33 5.00 25.27
N GLY A 231 0.16 5.63 25.24
CA GLY A 231 -0.51 6.14 24.05
C GLY A 231 -1.74 5.31 23.64
N GLY A 232 -2.90 5.96 23.60
CA GLY A 232 -4.21 5.41 23.25
C GLY A 232 -4.58 5.55 21.78
N GLY A 233 -3.59 5.67 20.87
CA GLY A 233 -3.78 5.65 19.42
C GLY A 233 -3.98 4.22 18.86
N PRO A 234 -4.08 4.06 17.53
CA PRO A 234 -4.36 2.74 16.92
C PRO A 234 -3.34 1.67 17.30
N GLY A 235 -2.07 2.02 17.42
CA GLY A 235 -1.02 1.09 17.84
C GLY A 235 -1.21 0.61 19.28
N GLY A 236 -1.47 1.54 20.22
CA GLY A 236 -1.73 1.22 21.61
C GLY A 236 -3.02 0.44 21.83
N LEU A 237 -4.10 0.83 21.15
CA LEU A 237 -5.38 0.13 21.19
C LEU A 237 -5.27 -1.31 20.68
N SER A 238 -4.53 -1.51 19.56
CA SER A 238 -4.29 -2.84 19.02
C SER A 238 -3.44 -3.71 19.96
N ALA A 239 -2.37 -3.16 20.52
CA ALA A 239 -1.55 -3.87 21.49
C ALA A 239 -2.37 -4.24 22.73
N ALA A 240 -3.13 -3.29 23.27
CA ALA A 240 -3.99 -3.53 24.45
C ALA A 240 -5.03 -4.63 24.20
N TYR A 241 -5.64 -4.64 23.00
CA TYR A 241 -6.60 -5.67 22.61
C TYR A 241 -6.01 -7.08 22.68
N TYR A 242 -4.87 -7.30 22.01
CA TYR A 242 -4.25 -8.63 21.99
C TYR A 242 -3.66 -9.04 23.35
N LEU A 243 -3.05 -8.12 24.07
CA LEU A 243 -2.53 -8.37 25.42
C LEU A 243 -3.64 -8.74 26.39
N ALA A 244 -4.79 -8.06 26.34
CA ALA A 244 -5.95 -8.40 27.15
C ALA A 244 -6.53 -9.77 26.77
N LEU A 245 -6.61 -10.10 25.48
CA LEU A 245 -7.02 -11.44 25.03
C LEU A 245 -6.08 -12.55 25.51
N MET A 246 -4.78 -12.25 25.65
CA MET A 246 -3.80 -13.18 26.23
C MET A 246 -3.93 -13.34 27.76
N GLY A 247 -4.83 -12.61 28.42
CA GLY A 247 -5.08 -12.69 29.87
C GLY A 247 -4.18 -11.79 30.69
N HIS A 248 -3.50 -10.82 30.10
CA HIS A 248 -2.73 -9.81 30.84
C HIS A 248 -3.65 -8.69 31.34
N HIS A 249 -3.30 -8.10 32.48
CA HIS A 249 -3.93 -6.88 32.97
C HIS A 249 -3.30 -5.68 32.26
N VAL A 250 -4.07 -4.97 31.43
CA VAL A 250 -3.58 -3.87 30.59
C VAL A 250 -4.07 -2.54 31.09
N VAL A 251 -3.18 -1.56 31.18
CA VAL A 251 -3.46 -0.17 31.53
C VAL A 251 -2.96 0.75 30.43
N ILE A 252 -3.85 1.56 29.85
CA ILE A 252 -3.51 2.57 28.83
C ILE A 252 -3.35 3.92 29.49
N TYR A 253 -2.23 4.59 29.25
CA TYR A 253 -2.02 6.00 29.60
C TYR A 253 -2.10 6.86 28.33
N GLU A 254 -3.00 7.82 28.30
CA GLU A 254 -3.21 8.71 27.18
C GLU A 254 -3.15 10.18 27.65
N GLN A 255 -2.31 10.98 26.99
CA GLN A 255 -2.12 12.40 27.32
C GLN A 255 -3.35 13.27 27.00
N ARG A 256 -4.20 12.81 26.07
CA ARG A 256 -5.38 13.53 25.61
C ARG A 256 -6.63 13.13 26.39
N LYS A 257 -7.70 13.93 26.21
CA LYS A 257 -9.01 13.68 26.83
C LYS A 257 -9.67 12.39 26.34
N GLN A 258 -9.39 11.99 25.10
CA GLN A 258 -10.03 10.85 24.46
C GLN A 258 -9.05 9.96 23.75
N LEU A 259 -9.34 8.66 23.73
CA LEU A 259 -8.58 7.67 22.97
C LEU A 259 -8.81 7.82 21.46
N GLY A 260 -7.92 7.24 20.67
CA GLY A 260 -7.98 7.19 19.21
C GLY A 260 -6.76 7.76 18.52
N GLY A 261 -5.96 8.58 19.21
CA GLY A 261 -4.73 9.16 18.62
C GLY A 261 -4.99 9.82 17.26
N MET A 262 -4.18 9.56 16.23
CA MET A 262 -4.36 10.14 14.90
C MET A 262 -5.68 9.76 14.21
N LEU A 263 -6.35 8.69 14.61
CA LEU A 263 -7.69 8.37 14.10
C LEU A 263 -8.71 9.44 14.48
N ARG A 264 -8.53 10.07 15.65
CA ARG A 264 -9.40 11.14 16.15
C ARG A 264 -8.87 12.53 15.83
N TYR A 265 -7.55 12.73 16.03
CA TYR A 265 -6.91 14.04 16.03
C TYR A 265 -6.21 14.38 14.70
N GLY A 266 -6.14 13.43 13.77
CA GLY A 266 -5.54 13.64 12.45
C GLY A 266 -6.49 13.39 11.29
N ILE A 267 -7.52 12.55 11.47
CA ILE A 267 -8.46 12.22 10.41
C ILE A 267 -9.78 12.97 10.65
N PRO A 268 -10.27 13.75 9.67
CA PRO A 268 -11.52 14.50 9.80
C PRO A 268 -12.74 13.60 10.00
N ASN A 269 -13.75 14.14 10.71
CA ASN A 269 -14.99 13.43 11.04
C ASN A 269 -15.76 12.94 9.80
N TYR A 270 -15.69 13.66 8.69
CA TYR A 270 -16.38 13.28 7.46
C TYR A 270 -15.75 12.04 6.76
N ARG A 271 -14.47 11.72 7.06
CA ARG A 271 -13.80 10.47 6.62
C ARG A 271 -13.97 9.35 7.64
N LEU A 272 -13.83 9.66 8.91
CA LEU A 272 -13.96 8.71 10.02
C LEU A 272 -14.92 9.26 11.08
N PRO A 273 -16.22 8.96 10.97
CA PRO A 273 -17.23 9.38 11.95
C PRO A 273 -16.87 8.95 13.38
N ARG A 274 -17.01 9.87 14.32
CA ARG A 274 -16.56 9.66 15.71
C ARG A 274 -17.34 8.56 16.42
N ASP A 275 -18.63 8.42 16.13
CA ASP A 275 -19.48 7.35 16.67
C ASP A 275 -18.99 5.94 16.27
N ILE A 276 -18.47 5.79 15.03
CA ILE A 276 -17.89 4.54 14.55
C ILE A 276 -16.58 4.25 15.28
N LEU A 277 -15.69 5.24 15.39
CA LEU A 277 -14.45 5.11 16.14
C LEU A 277 -14.70 4.77 17.61
N ASP A 278 -15.60 5.48 18.25
CA ASP A 278 -15.93 5.28 19.67
C ASP A 278 -16.56 3.92 19.93
N ARG A 279 -17.36 3.41 19.01
CA ARG A 279 -17.91 2.05 19.09
C ARG A 279 -16.83 1.00 19.08
N GLU A 280 -15.84 1.09 18.18
CA GLU A 280 -14.71 0.13 18.14
C GLU A 280 -13.82 0.26 19.38
N ILE A 281 -13.55 1.48 19.85
CA ILE A 281 -12.79 1.69 21.09
C ILE A 281 -13.53 1.05 22.28
N ARG A 282 -14.85 1.28 22.44
CA ARG A 282 -15.62 0.63 23.50
C ARG A 282 -15.59 -0.88 23.44
N GLN A 283 -15.61 -1.47 22.23
CA GLN A 283 -15.48 -2.92 22.09
C GLN A 283 -14.09 -3.43 22.56
N ILE A 284 -13.03 -2.71 22.26
CA ILE A 284 -11.67 -3.03 22.76
C ILE A 284 -11.65 -2.94 24.29
N LEU A 285 -12.18 -1.86 24.86
CA LEU A 285 -12.19 -1.61 26.30
C LEU A 285 -13.07 -2.61 27.06
N SER A 286 -14.05 -3.25 26.40
CA SER A 286 -14.90 -4.28 27.03
C SER A 286 -14.13 -5.52 27.47
N LEU A 287 -12.87 -5.66 27.07
CA LEU A 287 -11.93 -6.70 27.58
C LEU A 287 -11.41 -6.42 29.00
N GLY A 288 -11.86 -5.35 29.66
CA GLY A 288 -11.42 -4.99 31.02
C GLY A 288 -10.12 -4.19 31.03
N ILE A 289 -9.80 -3.49 29.95
CA ILE A 289 -8.63 -2.61 29.84
C ILE A 289 -8.88 -1.34 30.66
N GLU A 290 -7.97 -1.03 31.58
CA GLU A 290 -7.98 0.20 32.38
C GLU A 290 -7.42 1.38 31.56
N VAL A 291 -7.97 2.57 31.74
CA VAL A 291 -7.57 3.76 30.94
C VAL A 291 -7.40 4.97 31.86
N HIS A 292 -6.26 5.64 31.71
CA HIS A 292 -5.97 6.93 32.31
C HIS A 292 -5.77 7.96 31.19
N THR A 293 -6.79 8.77 30.93
CA THR A 293 -6.69 9.91 30.03
C THR A 293 -6.11 11.13 30.74
N GLU A 294 -5.75 12.18 29.98
CA GLU A 294 -5.14 13.40 30.50
C GLU A 294 -3.87 13.13 31.35
N THR A 295 -3.16 12.07 30.98
CA THR A 295 -2.00 11.58 31.71
C THR A 295 -0.76 11.50 30.81
N CYS A 296 0.18 12.46 30.99
CA CYS A 296 1.42 12.55 30.25
C CYS A 296 2.52 11.77 30.97
N VAL A 297 2.81 10.56 30.50
CA VAL A 297 3.91 9.75 31.02
C VAL A 297 5.25 10.38 30.68
N GLY A 298 6.10 10.53 31.68
CA GLY A 298 7.36 11.27 31.61
C GLY A 298 7.32 12.51 32.50
N GLU A 299 6.16 13.12 32.66
CA GLU A 299 5.88 14.19 33.63
C GLU A 299 5.29 13.62 34.91
N ASN A 300 4.06 13.11 34.82
CA ASN A 300 3.37 12.43 35.92
C ASN A 300 2.38 11.37 35.35
N PRO A 301 2.65 10.07 35.55
CA PRO A 301 3.79 9.46 36.24
C PRO A 301 5.09 9.50 35.44
N SER A 302 6.24 9.39 36.15
CA SER A 302 7.53 9.22 35.48
C SER A 302 7.64 7.82 34.85
N ILE A 303 8.46 7.69 33.81
CA ILE A 303 8.71 6.39 33.18
C ILE A 303 9.35 5.38 34.14
N ALA A 304 10.15 5.86 35.10
CA ALA A 304 10.77 5.02 36.15
C ALA A 304 9.68 4.38 37.02
N LYS A 305 8.69 5.19 37.47
CA LYS A 305 7.58 4.67 38.29
C LYS A 305 6.75 3.62 37.54
N ILE A 306 6.44 3.86 36.26
CA ILE A 306 5.73 2.89 35.42
C ILE A 306 6.52 1.57 35.32
N ARG A 307 7.84 1.64 35.15
CA ARG A 307 8.69 0.43 35.10
C ARG A 307 8.78 -0.35 36.43
N GLU A 308 8.54 0.29 37.54
CA GLU A 308 8.48 -0.37 38.86
C GLU A 308 7.13 -1.06 39.09
N GLU A 309 6.03 -0.48 38.57
CA GLU A 309 4.68 -0.97 38.83
C GLU A 309 4.19 -2.03 37.84
N PHE A 310 4.83 -2.14 36.64
CA PHE A 310 4.41 -3.03 35.56
C PHE A 310 5.50 -4.03 35.16
N ASP A 311 5.07 -5.24 34.75
CA ASP A 311 5.97 -6.27 34.23
C ASP A 311 6.54 -5.93 32.86
N ALA A 312 5.79 -5.17 32.06
CA ALA A 312 6.21 -4.70 30.74
C ALA A 312 5.59 -3.34 30.39
N VAL A 313 6.28 -2.60 29.52
CA VAL A 313 5.82 -1.30 29.02
C VAL A 313 5.85 -1.31 27.48
N TYR A 314 4.73 -0.98 26.88
CA TYR A 314 4.59 -0.83 25.43
C TYR A 314 4.48 0.65 25.05
N LEU A 315 5.42 1.15 24.26
CA LEU A 315 5.46 2.54 23.80
C LEU A 315 4.72 2.69 22.49
N ALA A 316 3.61 3.42 22.50
CA ALA A 316 2.75 3.71 21.34
C ALA A 316 2.48 5.21 21.18
N ILE A 317 3.46 6.04 21.47
CA ILE A 317 3.35 7.51 21.55
C ILE A 317 3.02 8.21 20.23
N GLY A 318 3.21 7.53 19.08
CA GLY A 318 2.94 8.07 17.75
C GLY A 318 3.92 9.17 17.31
N ALA A 319 3.50 9.95 16.30
CA ALA A 319 4.23 11.11 15.78
C ALA A 319 3.26 12.31 15.73
N HIS A 320 3.51 13.33 16.54
CA HIS A 320 2.62 14.46 16.75
C HIS A 320 3.22 15.82 16.34
N ILE A 321 4.44 15.79 15.81
CA ILE A 321 5.16 16.98 15.36
C ILE A 321 5.34 16.87 13.86
N ASP A 322 4.96 17.90 13.12
CA ASP A 322 5.20 18.01 11.70
C ASP A 322 6.66 18.36 11.39
N ARG A 323 7.02 18.20 10.15
CA ARG A 323 8.33 18.60 9.66
C ARG A 323 8.20 19.93 8.94
N LYS A 324 8.92 20.94 9.40
CA LYS A 324 9.05 22.22 8.72
C LYS A 324 9.64 22.05 7.31
N ILE A 325 9.23 22.91 6.40
CA ILE A 325 9.68 22.90 5.01
C ILE A 325 11.08 23.52 4.89
N GLY A 326 11.38 24.48 5.77
CA GLY A 326 12.66 25.19 5.83
C GLY A 326 12.76 26.30 4.79
N ILE A 327 11.69 27.04 4.53
CA ILE A 327 11.65 28.19 3.63
C ILE A 327 11.58 29.51 4.42
N GLU A 328 12.03 30.58 3.80
CA GLU A 328 11.97 31.93 4.38
C GLU A 328 10.50 32.34 4.64
N GLY A 329 10.25 32.88 5.83
CA GLY A 329 8.90 33.32 6.24
C GLY A 329 8.02 32.25 6.86
N GLU A 330 8.50 31.02 7.07
CA GLU A 330 7.73 29.90 7.62
C GLU A 330 7.20 30.13 9.05
N GLU A 331 7.79 31.13 9.77
CA GLU A 331 7.36 31.52 11.11
C GLU A 331 6.34 32.69 11.12
N ALA A 332 5.82 33.09 9.95
CA ALA A 332 4.89 34.20 9.84
C ALA A 332 3.53 33.88 10.50
N GLU A 333 2.87 34.90 11.04
CA GLU A 333 1.48 34.76 11.51
C GLU A 333 0.56 34.40 10.33
N GLY A 334 -0.18 33.30 10.43
CA GLY A 334 -1.01 32.73 9.35
C GLY A 334 -0.43 31.43 8.77
N VAL A 335 0.83 31.09 9.05
CA VAL A 335 1.38 29.76 8.75
C VAL A 335 0.92 28.79 9.82
N VAL A 336 0.19 27.76 9.40
CA VAL A 336 -0.42 26.77 10.30
C VAL A 336 0.11 25.38 10.02
N SER A 337 0.50 24.67 11.07
CA SER A 337 0.81 23.25 10.99
C SER A 337 -0.43 22.43 10.63
N ALA A 338 -0.31 21.56 9.62
CA ALA A 338 -1.38 20.61 9.25
C ALA A 338 -1.81 19.73 10.44
N VAL A 339 -0.83 19.27 11.23
CA VAL A 339 -1.09 18.43 12.40
C VAL A 339 -1.81 19.22 13.50
N GLU A 340 -1.44 20.47 13.72
CA GLU A 340 -2.08 21.32 14.72
C GLU A 340 -3.52 21.68 14.33
N MET A 341 -3.73 22.06 13.07
CA MET A 341 -5.07 22.35 12.54
C MET A 341 -6.01 21.15 12.70
N LEU A 342 -5.60 19.99 12.19
CA LEU A 342 -6.47 18.79 12.27
C LEU A 342 -6.66 18.33 13.71
N ARG A 343 -5.67 18.51 14.57
CA ARG A 343 -5.77 18.22 16.01
C ARG A 343 -6.79 19.11 16.70
N GLY A 344 -6.74 20.42 16.47
CA GLY A 344 -7.71 21.37 17.00
C GLY A 344 -9.14 21.02 16.57
N ILE A 345 -9.33 20.70 15.27
CA ILE A 345 -10.63 20.22 14.77
C ILE A 345 -11.03 18.91 15.49
N GLY A 346 -10.10 18.01 15.75
CA GLY A 346 -10.32 16.77 16.50
C GLY A 346 -10.72 17.00 17.96
N ASP A 347 -10.23 18.08 18.57
CA ASP A 347 -10.61 18.55 19.93
C ASP A 347 -11.93 19.36 19.94
N GLY A 348 -12.54 19.60 18.78
CA GLY A 348 -13.78 20.35 18.63
C GLY A 348 -13.59 21.85 18.36
N GLU A 349 -12.36 22.29 18.16
CA GLU A 349 -12.07 23.65 17.72
C GLU A 349 -12.41 23.78 16.23
N MET A 350 -13.24 24.78 15.89
CA MET A 350 -13.65 25.02 14.50
C MET A 350 -13.18 26.42 14.10
N PRO A 351 -11.92 26.55 13.58
CA PRO A 351 -11.43 27.83 13.12
C PRO A 351 -12.29 28.35 11.95
N ASP A 352 -12.50 29.66 11.88
CA ASP A 352 -13.24 30.31 10.80
C ASP A 352 -12.27 30.77 9.71
N TYR A 353 -12.42 30.20 8.50
CA TYR A 353 -11.65 30.59 7.31
C TYR A 353 -12.48 31.39 6.31
N THR A 354 -13.66 31.90 6.69
CA THR A 354 -14.52 32.72 5.82
C THR A 354 -13.75 33.92 5.27
N GLY A 355 -13.78 34.09 3.96
CA GLY A 355 -13.08 35.16 3.25
C GLY A 355 -11.59 34.95 3.04
N ARG A 356 -11.01 33.84 3.52
CA ARG A 356 -9.57 33.58 3.42
C ARG A 356 -9.20 32.76 2.17
N LYS A 357 -7.99 33.00 1.70
CA LYS A 357 -7.33 32.23 0.65
C LYS A 357 -6.26 31.34 1.29
N VAL A 358 -6.45 30.05 1.19
CA VAL A 358 -5.59 29.06 1.84
C VAL A 358 -4.68 28.36 0.83
N ALA A 359 -3.36 28.36 1.08
CA ALA A 359 -2.41 27.58 0.31
C ALA A 359 -1.96 26.37 1.13
N VAL A 360 -2.24 25.14 0.63
CA VAL A 360 -1.88 23.88 1.28
C VAL A 360 -0.66 23.29 0.57
N ILE A 361 0.44 23.08 1.30
CA ILE A 361 1.68 22.57 0.73
C ILE A 361 1.77 21.04 0.98
N GLY A 362 1.74 20.28 -0.10
CA GLY A 362 1.89 18.83 -0.03
C GLY A 362 0.99 18.03 -0.97
N GLY A 363 1.24 16.73 -1.10
CA GLY A 363 0.49 15.82 -1.97
C GLY A 363 0.23 14.46 -1.34
N GLY A 364 0.15 14.40 0.00
CA GLY A 364 -0.26 13.23 0.76
C GLY A 364 -1.69 13.34 1.27
N ASN A 365 -2.24 12.27 1.86
CA ASN A 365 -3.59 12.25 2.40
C ASN A 365 -3.84 13.38 3.43
N VAL A 366 -2.84 13.72 4.25
CA VAL A 366 -2.93 14.83 5.22
C VAL A 366 -3.20 16.17 4.52
N ALA A 367 -2.53 16.43 3.37
CA ALA A 367 -2.76 17.65 2.61
C ALA A 367 -4.19 17.71 2.03
N MET A 368 -4.72 16.56 1.57
CA MET A 368 -6.11 16.48 1.12
C MET A 368 -7.09 16.73 2.27
N ASP A 369 -6.83 16.14 3.44
CA ASP A 369 -7.65 16.35 4.64
C ASP A 369 -7.66 17.82 5.08
N VAL A 370 -6.50 18.48 5.08
CA VAL A 370 -6.39 19.92 5.40
C VAL A 370 -7.11 20.77 4.36
N ALA A 371 -6.91 20.52 3.07
CA ALA A 371 -7.53 21.29 1.99
C ALA A 371 -9.07 21.20 2.05
N ARG A 372 -9.62 20.00 2.15
CA ARG A 372 -11.06 19.76 2.28
C ARG A 372 -11.63 20.34 3.57
N SER A 373 -10.87 20.27 4.67
CA SER A 373 -11.27 20.90 5.93
C SER A 373 -11.32 22.43 5.81
N ALA A 374 -10.35 23.05 5.14
CA ALA A 374 -10.34 24.49 4.92
C ALA A 374 -11.54 24.97 4.08
N VAL A 375 -11.90 24.23 3.01
CA VAL A 375 -13.14 24.50 2.25
C VAL A 375 -14.38 24.44 3.16
N ARG A 376 -14.50 23.38 3.96
CA ARG A 376 -15.65 23.17 4.88
C ARG A 376 -15.71 24.19 6.02
N LEU A 377 -14.58 24.81 6.36
CA LEU A 377 -14.47 25.89 7.34
C LEU A 377 -14.65 27.29 6.72
N GLY A 378 -15.09 27.34 5.45
CA GLY A 378 -15.52 28.55 4.79
C GLY A 378 -14.46 29.32 4.00
N ALA A 379 -13.30 28.71 3.67
CA ALA A 379 -12.29 29.36 2.85
C ALA A 379 -12.84 29.71 1.46
N ASP A 380 -12.59 30.94 0.98
CA ASP A 380 -13.03 31.40 -0.34
C ASP A 380 -12.28 30.72 -1.47
N ARG A 381 -11.02 30.37 -1.22
CA ARG A 381 -10.15 29.69 -2.17
C ARG A 381 -9.16 28.80 -1.46
N VAL A 382 -9.04 27.55 -1.92
CA VAL A 382 -8.06 26.61 -1.40
C VAL A 382 -7.19 26.09 -2.55
N GLN A 383 -5.88 26.35 -2.48
CA GLN A 383 -4.91 25.92 -3.48
C GLN A 383 -3.95 24.90 -2.88
N ILE A 384 -3.89 23.70 -3.51
CA ILE A 384 -2.95 22.64 -3.15
C ILE A 384 -1.69 22.80 -4.00
N VAL A 385 -0.56 23.11 -3.38
CA VAL A 385 0.72 23.30 -4.05
C VAL A 385 1.54 22.03 -3.96
N TYR A 386 1.85 21.43 -5.11
CA TYR A 386 2.59 20.18 -5.17
C TYR A 386 3.75 20.22 -6.17
N ARG A 387 4.95 19.86 -5.70
CA ARG A 387 6.19 19.95 -6.50
C ARG A 387 6.37 18.91 -7.59
N ARG A 388 5.46 17.91 -7.71
CA ARG A 388 5.44 16.89 -8.75
C ARG A 388 4.10 16.91 -9.49
N ARG A 389 3.87 15.95 -10.39
CA ARG A 389 2.61 15.80 -11.09
C ARG A 389 1.53 15.20 -10.17
N LYS A 390 0.27 15.42 -10.51
CA LYS A 390 -0.88 14.78 -9.83
C LYS A 390 -0.68 13.26 -9.71
N THR A 391 -0.22 12.61 -10.77
CA THR A 391 0.04 11.17 -10.81
C THR A 391 1.17 10.69 -9.89
N ASP A 392 2.01 11.60 -9.41
CA ASP A 392 3.11 11.30 -8.48
C ASP A 392 2.72 11.56 -7.01
N MET A 393 1.47 11.91 -6.73
CA MET A 393 0.97 12.15 -5.37
C MET A 393 0.96 10.84 -4.58
N THR A 394 1.17 10.95 -3.27
CA THR A 394 1.04 9.82 -2.35
C THR A 394 -0.33 9.72 -1.71
N ALA A 395 -1.16 10.75 -1.89
CA ALA A 395 -2.57 10.64 -1.54
C ALA A 395 -3.25 9.59 -2.42
N ILE A 396 -4.21 8.88 -1.87
CA ILE A 396 -5.04 7.96 -2.65
C ILE A 396 -5.87 8.74 -3.67
N PRO A 397 -6.07 8.21 -4.89
CA PRO A 397 -6.74 8.94 -5.97
C PRO A 397 -8.10 9.51 -5.56
N GLU A 398 -8.91 8.74 -4.83
CA GLU A 398 -10.25 9.17 -4.39
C GLU A 398 -10.22 10.40 -3.47
N GLU A 399 -9.17 10.57 -2.66
CA GLU A 399 -9.03 11.76 -1.81
C GLU A 399 -8.60 12.99 -2.61
N VAL A 400 -7.78 12.78 -3.64
CA VAL A 400 -7.38 13.85 -4.56
C VAL A 400 -8.58 14.31 -5.39
N GLU A 401 -9.36 13.37 -5.92
CA GLU A 401 -10.58 13.65 -6.68
C GLU A 401 -11.61 14.34 -5.79
N GLY A 402 -11.86 13.82 -4.59
CA GLY A 402 -12.77 14.45 -3.63
C GLY A 402 -12.36 15.87 -3.24
N ALA A 403 -11.08 16.19 -3.11
CA ALA A 403 -10.61 17.54 -2.87
C ALA A 403 -10.90 18.48 -4.06
N MET A 404 -10.70 17.99 -5.29
CA MET A 404 -11.02 18.75 -6.51
C MET A 404 -12.52 18.98 -6.69
N GLU A 405 -13.35 17.95 -6.41
CA GLU A 405 -14.81 18.04 -6.46
C GLU A 405 -15.38 19.01 -5.41
N GLU A 406 -14.74 19.14 -4.25
CA GLU A 406 -15.08 20.12 -3.22
C GLU A 406 -14.58 21.55 -3.55
N GLY A 407 -13.94 21.75 -4.70
CA GLY A 407 -13.53 23.07 -5.20
C GLY A 407 -12.10 23.46 -4.87
N CYS A 408 -11.25 22.55 -4.38
CA CYS A 408 -9.82 22.80 -4.24
C CYS A 408 -9.14 22.90 -5.59
N GLU A 409 -8.23 23.86 -5.76
CA GLU A 409 -7.41 24.01 -6.96
C GLU A 409 -6.07 23.28 -6.77
N LEU A 410 -5.68 22.40 -7.69
CA LEU A 410 -4.37 21.76 -7.67
C LEU A 410 -3.38 22.52 -8.54
N LEU A 411 -2.31 23.02 -7.93
CA LEU A 411 -1.15 23.60 -8.60
C LEU A 411 0.00 22.58 -8.57
N GLU A 412 0.03 21.70 -9.56
CA GLU A 412 1.09 20.72 -9.73
C GLU A 412 2.38 21.33 -10.33
N LEU A 413 3.52 20.65 -10.14
CA LEU A 413 4.82 21.10 -10.64
C LEU A 413 5.25 22.46 -10.09
N HIS A 414 4.89 22.77 -8.84
CA HIS A 414 5.31 23.98 -8.15
C HIS A 414 5.85 23.65 -6.76
N ALA A 415 7.06 24.09 -6.47
CA ALA A 415 7.68 23.95 -5.16
C ALA A 415 7.58 25.28 -4.38
N PRO A 416 7.28 25.25 -3.07
CA PRO A 416 7.30 26.46 -2.24
C PRO A 416 8.72 27.02 -2.19
N LEU A 417 8.85 28.33 -2.32
CA LEU A 417 10.13 29.05 -2.36
C LEU A 417 10.32 29.91 -1.11
N ARG A 418 9.38 30.78 -0.81
CA ARG A 418 9.35 31.67 0.36
C ARG A 418 7.93 32.15 0.64
N ILE A 419 7.69 32.56 1.86
CA ILE A 419 6.44 33.21 2.30
C ILE A 419 6.66 34.72 2.42
N GLU A 420 5.79 35.48 1.77
CA GLU A 420 5.77 36.92 1.83
C GLU A 420 4.88 37.37 2.99
N GLN A 421 5.39 38.33 3.77
CA GLN A 421 4.70 38.91 4.91
C GLN A 421 4.32 40.36 4.64
N ASP A 422 3.22 40.81 5.22
CA ASP A 422 2.86 42.21 5.26
C ASP A 422 3.67 42.99 6.32
N ALA A 423 3.42 44.27 6.41
CA ALA A 423 4.12 45.15 7.38
C ALA A 423 3.83 44.77 8.86
N LYS A 424 2.88 43.86 9.12
CA LYS A 424 2.51 43.39 10.46
C LYS A 424 3.06 42.00 10.75
N GLY A 425 3.80 41.40 9.82
CA GLY A 425 4.33 40.04 9.95
C GLY A 425 3.35 38.93 9.61
N LYS A 426 2.20 39.25 9.00
CA LYS A 426 1.23 38.26 8.56
C LYS A 426 1.50 37.80 7.15
N VAL A 427 1.16 36.51 6.86
CA VAL A 427 1.21 35.99 5.51
C VAL A 427 0.33 36.82 4.56
N CYS A 428 0.86 37.15 3.40
CA CYS A 428 0.10 37.79 2.33
C CYS A 428 0.28 37.12 0.97
N ALA A 429 1.31 36.27 0.82
CA ALA A 429 1.46 35.40 -0.36
C ALA A 429 2.47 34.28 -0.12
N LEU A 430 2.30 33.20 -0.84
CA LEU A 430 3.29 32.15 -1.05
C LEU A 430 3.94 32.31 -2.42
N TRP A 431 5.27 32.40 -2.48
CA TRP A 431 6.01 32.32 -3.72
C TRP A 431 6.37 30.88 -4.02
N VAL A 432 6.10 30.46 -5.26
CA VAL A 432 6.34 29.10 -5.71
C VAL A 432 7.20 29.10 -6.97
N GLN A 433 8.14 28.16 -7.04
CA GLN A 433 9.01 27.96 -8.19
C GLN A 433 8.43 26.86 -9.07
N PRO A 434 8.14 27.14 -10.36
CA PRO A 434 7.77 26.08 -11.31
C PRO A 434 8.84 24.99 -11.40
N GLN A 435 8.41 23.75 -11.58
CA GLN A 435 9.28 22.58 -11.58
C GLN A 435 9.19 21.81 -12.91
N VAL A 436 10.28 21.13 -13.23
CA VAL A 436 10.33 20.10 -14.28
C VAL A 436 10.68 18.77 -13.64
N ILE A 437 10.15 17.70 -14.21
CA ILE A 437 10.42 16.34 -13.72
C ILE A 437 11.69 15.80 -14.41
N GLY A 438 12.63 15.38 -13.60
CA GLY A 438 13.86 14.73 -14.04
C GLY A 438 13.89 13.23 -13.75
N GLN A 439 15.10 12.71 -13.52
CA GLN A 439 15.33 11.29 -13.29
C GLN A 439 14.64 10.78 -12.01
N ILE A 440 14.36 9.47 -12.00
CA ILE A 440 13.82 8.79 -10.81
C ILE A 440 14.90 8.71 -9.74
N SER A 441 14.62 9.25 -8.56
CA SER A 441 15.45 9.15 -7.37
C SER A 441 14.65 8.56 -6.22
N ARG A 442 15.18 7.53 -5.57
CA ARG A 442 14.50 6.78 -4.48
C ARG A 442 13.09 6.33 -4.86
N GLY A 443 12.93 5.81 -6.09
CA GLY A 443 11.66 5.28 -6.59
C GLY A 443 10.62 6.33 -7.00
N ARG A 444 10.97 7.64 -7.02
CA ARG A 444 10.06 8.73 -7.39
C ARG A 444 10.74 9.74 -8.33
N PRO A 445 9.99 10.35 -9.27
CA PRO A 445 10.53 11.40 -10.13
C PRO A 445 11.07 12.58 -9.31
N ALA A 446 12.31 12.99 -9.59
CA ALA A 446 12.93 14.13 -8.91
C ALA A 446 12.45 15.44 -9.55
N PRO A 447 11.91 16.40 -8.78
CA PRO A 447 11.59 17.74 -9.30
C PRO A 447 12.84 18.61 -9.29
N TYR A 448 13.00 19.42 -10.34
CA TYR A 448 14.04 20.43 -10.50
C TYR A 448 13.40 21.77 -10.85
N SER A 449 14.00 22.87 -10.40
CA SER A 449 13.51 24.22 -10.72
C SER A 449 13.57 24.46 -12.22
N ALA A 450 12.45 24.89 -12.80
CA ALA A 450 12.39 25.35 -14.17
C ALA A 450 13.09 26.71 -14.32
N ALA A 451 13.60 26.99 -15.51
CA ALA A 451 14.20 28.30 -15.86
C ALA A 451 13.13 29.37 -16.16
N THR A 452 12.13 29.46 -15.29
CA THR A 452 11.01 30.41 -15.38
C THR A 452 10.89 31.20 -14.10
N GLU A 453 10.30 32.39 -14.17
CA GLU A 453 10.09 33.25 -13.00
C GLU A 453 9.17 32.56 -11.97
N PRO A 454 9.44 32.75 -10.67
CA PRO A 454 8.56 32.33 -9.60
C PRO A 454 7.17 32.96 -9.70
N LEU A 455 6.15 32.21 -9.31
CA LEU A 455 4.77 32.65 -9.27
C LEU A 455 4.39 33.10 -7.85
N ARG A 456 3.72 34.26 -7.75
CA ARG A 456 3.17 34.75 -6.50
C ARG A 456 1.73 34.29 -6.31
N LEU A 457 1.45 33.52 -5.27
CA LEU A 457 0.12 33.06 -4.90
C LEU A 457 -0.38 33.86 -3.68
N PRO A 458 -1.36 34.76 -3.85
CA PRO A 458 -1.93 35.48 -2.72
C PRO A 458 -2.65 34.50 -1.77
N CYS A 459 -2.30 34.55 -0.48
CA CYS A 459 -2.92 33.74 0.59
C CYS A 459 -2.79 34.46 1.94
N ASP A 460 -3.70 34.09 2.89
CA ASP A 460 -3.85 34.76 4.18
C ASP A 460 -3.32 33.95 5.36
#